data_f0e0b5b3a1293520496781e5928f7555
#
_entry.id   f0e0b5b3a1293520496781e5928f7555
#
_cell.length_a   1.000
_cell.length_b   1.000
_cell.length_c   1.000
_cell.angle_alpha   90.00
_cell.angle_beta   90.00
_cell.angle_gamma   90.00
#
_symmetry.space_group_name_H-M   'P 1'
#
loop_
_entity.id
_entity.type
_entity.pdbx_description
1 polymer ?
#
loop_
_entity_poly.entity_id
_entity_poly.type
_entity_poly.pdbx_seq_one_letter_code
_entity_poly.pdbx_strand_id
1 'polypeptide(L)'
;MDIFSNIFFGFQTVLQPVNFLYCFVGVFIGTLIGVLPGIGPIGTMSILLPVTFGVPPVTGVIMLAGIYYGAMYGGSTTSILVNIPGEAASVITCIDGYQMARQGKAGPALGISAIGSFIGGTFSIIALMFLVIPLAKVAVKFGPPEYFTLMCLGITTVTYLARGSLIKAVIMAIIGLILGCVGTDMISGKFRFEFGIPELADGIDLVPLAMGLFGISEVLTNVEKPFKRVVYETKIKNLLPNLDDWKRSAGPIIRGSFLGFLLGILPGGGAILSSFVSYSVEKRLSRHPERFGKGAIEGIAGPETANNAATGGGFVPLLALGIPPNAVMAILLGALLIHGVAPGPMLIQERPDIFWGVIASMYVGNVMLLLLNLPFIGLWVKLLKVPYGILFPLILLFTLIGAYCSNGKIFDLLVMIFFGIVGYILRKFEYEEAPLLLAFILGPLLEQAFRQSMIMSNGRLSIFFVRPASLVALLFCLALVVSSGMTVFRKAREKLAEIN
;
A
#
# COMPACT_ATOMS: atom_id res chain seq x y z
N MET A 1 12.84 22.86 -16.32
CA MET A 1 14.00 21.96 -16.17
C MET A 1 13.69 20.67 -16.91
N ASP A 2 14.70 20.08 -17.54
CA ASP A 2 14.58 18.79 -18.24
C ASP A 2 14.41 17.66 -17.22
N ILE A 3 13.69 16.59 -17.56
CA ILE A 3 13.45 15.42 -16.70
C ILE A 3 14.78 14.85 -16.21
N PHE A 4 15.78 14.80 -17.06
CA PHE A 4 17.11 14.27 -16.73
C PHE A 4 17.85 15.10 -15.68
N SER A 5 17.77 16.43 -15.75
CA SER A 5 18.35 17.32 -14.74
C SER A 5 17.67 17.12 -13.38
N ASN A 6 16.37 16.95 -13.38
CA ASN A 6 15.58 16.76 -12.16
C ASN A 6 15.85 15.42 -11.49
N ILE A 7 15.93 14.32 -12.25
CA ILE A 7 16.27 13.02 -11.68
C ILE A 7 17.71 12.99 -11.18
N PHE A 8 18.64 13.69 -11.87
CA PHE A 8 20.01 13.84 -11.36
C PHE A 8 20.04 14.54 -10.01
N PHE A 9 19.25 15.62 -9.84
CA PHE A 9 19.06 16.28 -8.54
C PHE A 9 18.48 15.32 -7.50
N GLY A 10 17.50 14.46 -7.88
CA GLY A 10 16.98 13.41 -7.02
C GLY A 10 18.06 12.42 -6.57
N PHE A 11 18.95 12.00 -7.48
CA PHE A 11 20.10 11.15 -7.12
C PHE A 11 21.08 11.86 -6.17
N GLN A 12 21.38 13.15 -6.37
CA GLN A 12 22.17 13.92 -5.43
C GLN A 12 21.54 13.97 -4.05
N THR A 13 20.20 14.06 -3.99
CA THR A 13 19.46 14.06 -2.73
C THR A 13 19.53 12.71 -2.03
N VAL A 14 19.24 11.60 -2.72
CA VAL A 14 19.21 10.27 -2.09
C VAL A 14 20.59 9.75 -1.73
N LEU A 15 21.63 10.13 -2.47
CA LEU A 15 23.01 9.72 -2.19
C LEU A 15 23.68 10.52 -1.06
N GLN A 16 23.02 11.54 -0.50
CA GLN A 16 23.46 12.12 0.76
C GLN A 16 23.51 11.03 1.84
N PRO A 17 24.56 10.98 2.68
CA PRO A 17 24.79 9.86 3.60
C PRO A 17 23.60 9.52 4.48
N VAL A 18 22.90 10.52 4.99
CA VAL A 18 21.71 10.34 5.85
C VAL A 18 20.54 9.74 5.05
N ASN A 19 20.24 10.29 3.88
CA ASN A 19 19.14 9.81 3.02
C ASN A 19 19.41 8.40 2.51
N PHE A 20 20.69 8.12 2.14
CA PHE A 20 21.10 6.79 1.69
C PHE A 20 20.97 5.75 2.82
N LEU A 21 21.38 6.11 4.04
CA LEU A 21 21.24 5.26 5.21
C LEU A 21 19.76 4.95 5.50
N TYR A 22 18.90 5.97 5.48
CA TYR A 22 17.48 5.79 5.75
C TYR A 22 16.76 5.05 4.60
N CYS A 23 17.20 5.22 3.35
CA CYS A 23 16.77 4.39 2.24
C CYS A 23 17.09 2.90 2.49
N PHE A 24 18.34 2.61 2.88
CA PHE A 24 18.76 1.26 3.23
C PHE A 24 17.99 0.70 4.42
N VAL A 25 17.82 1.47 5.50
CA VAL A 25 17.05 1.07 6.69
C VAL A 25 15.61 0.76 6.31
N GLY A 26 14.97 1.60 5.52
CA GLY A 26 13.60 1.39 5.04
C GLY A 26 13.48 0.10 4.22
N VAL A 27 14.36 -0.09 3.24
CA VAL A 27 14.40 -1.27 2.38
C VAL A 27 14.68 -2.54 3.18
N PHE A 28 15.62 -2.49 4.12
CA PHE A 28 15.98 -3.62 4.96
C PHE A 28 14.82 -4.02 5.90
N ILE A 29 14.24 -3.06 6.61
CA ILE A 29 13.10 -3.30 7.50
C ILE A 29 11.88 -3.75 6.69
N GLY A 30 11.62 -3.14 5.53
CA GLY A 30 10.55 -3.58 4.64
C GLY A 30 10.72 -5.04 4.24
N THR A 31 11.91 -5.43 3.76
CA THR A 31 12.22 -6.83 3.41
C THR A 31 12.06 -7.76 4.62
N LEU A 32 12.59 -7.35 5.78
CA LEU A 32 12.48 -8.09 7.04
C LEU A 32 11.02 -8.41 7.39
N ILE A 33 10.17 -7.40 7.34
CA ILE A 33 8.74 -7.54 7.70
C ILE A 33 7.97 -8.28 6.61
N GLY A 34 8.32 -8.10 5.34
CA GLY A 34 7.77 -8.90 4.24
C GLY A 34 8.08 -10.39 4.41
N VAL A 35 9.29 -10.74 4.85
CA VAL A 35 9.68 -12.12 5.17
C VAL A 35 8.97 -12.63 6.44
N LEU A 36 8.67 -11.78 7.42
CA LEU A 36 7.98 -12.16 8.65
C LEU A 36 6.47 -11.97 8.47
N PRO A 37 5.69 -13.04 8.23
CA PRO A 37 4.27 -12.91 8.00
C PRO A 37 3.56 -12.36 9.25
N GLY A 38 2.60 -11.49 9.02
CA GLY A 38 1.68 -11.04 10.05
C GLY A 38 1.59 -9.53 10.22
N ILE A 39 2.64 -8.72 10.06
CA ILE A 39 2.57 -7.26 10.29
C ILE A 39 2.25 -6.50 9.01
N GLY A 40 2.84 -6.89 7.90
CA GLY A 40 2.69 -6.24 6.61
C GLY A 40 3.25 -4.80 6.55
N PRO A 41 3.22 -4.18 5.35
CA PRO A 41 3.77 -2.83 5.15
C PRO A 41 2.98 -1.75 5.89
N ILE A 42 1.65 -1.86 5.99
CA ILE A 42 0.80 -0.88 6.66
C ILE A 42 1.16 -0.77 8.14
N GLY A 43 1.15 -1.90 8.85
CA GLY A 43 1.50 -1.93 10.27
C GLY A 43 2.92 -1.44 10.53
N THR A 44 3.87 -1.84 9.69
CA THR A 44 5.27 -1.44 9.83
C THR A 44 5.47 0.06 9.62
N MET A 45 4.88 0.63 8.57
CA MET A 45 4.96 2.07 8.32
C MET A 45 4.29 2.85 9.45
N SER A 46 3.15 2.38 9.95
CA SER A 46 2.47 3.02 11.08
C SER A 46 3.35 3.03 12.33
N ILE A 47 3.98 1.90 12.69
CA ILE A 47 4.85 1.78 13.87
C ILE A 47 6.10 2.64 13.73
N LEU A 48 6.66 2.78 12.52
CA LEU A 48 7.89 3.53 12.28
C LEU A 48 7.66 4.99 11.87
N LEU A 49 6.41 5.40 11.67
CA LEU A 49 6.08 6.79 11.34
C LEU A 49 6.65 7.79 12.35
N PRO A 50 6.57 7.58 13.69
CA PRO A 50 7.16 8.48 14.67
C PRO A 50 8.69 8.66 14.53
N VAL A 51 9.39 7.63 14.05
CA VAL A 51 10.86 7.72 13.82
C VAL A 51 11.19 8.79 12.78
N THR A 52 10.25 9.07 11.87
CA THR A 52 10.45 10.10 10.84
C THR A 52 10.41 11.52 11.37
N PHE A 53 9.87 11.77 12.56
CA PHE A 53 9.75 13.13 13.13
C PHE A 53 11.10 13.75 13.54
N GLY A 54 12.08 12.90 13.84
CA GLY A 54 13.43 13.34 14.19
C GLY A 54 14.36 13.63 13.01
N VAL A 55 13.87 13.51 11.76
CA VAL A 55 14.69 13.66 10.55
C VAL A 55 14.04 14.60 9.54
N PRO A 56 14.79 15.13 8.57
CA PRO A 56 14.22 15.95 7.50
C PRO A 56 13.08 15.21 6.76
N PRO A 57 12.04 15.91 6.31
CA PRO A 57 10.88 15.31 5.64
C PRO A 57 11.25 14.35 4.49
N VAL A 58 12.22 14.74 3.64
CA VAL A 58 12.69 13.91 2.53
C VAL A 58 13.27 12.59 3.02
N THR A 59 14.03 12.60 4.10
CA THR A 59 14.64 11.40 4.71
C THR A 59 13.58 10.44 5.23
N GLY A 60 12.59 10.98 5.97
CA GLY A 60 11.48 10.20 6.50
C GLY A 60 10.64 9.55 5.40
N VAL A 61 10.30 10.31 4.36
CA VAL A 61 9.51 9.81 3.23
C VAL A 61 10.27 8.74 2.43
N ILE A 62 11.58 8.92 2.21
CA ILE A 62 12.44 7.91 1.57
C ILE A 62 12.44 6.61 2.38
N MET A 63 12.54 6.68 3.71
CA MET A 63 12.50 5.49 4.56
C MET A 63 11.16 4.76 4.46
N LEU A 64 10.04 5.49 4.57
CA LEU A 64 8.71 4.90 4.50
C LEU A 64 8.42 4.28 3.11
N ALA A 65 8.84 4.96 2.04
CA ALA A 65 8.77 4.40 0.70
C ALA A 65 9.58 3.10 0.59
N GLY A 66 10.80 3.09 1.17
CA GLY A 66 11.66 1.89 1.26
C GLY A 66 11.00 0.72 1.96
N ILE A 67 10.28 0.97 3.06
CA ILE A 67 9.50 -0.06 3.76
C ILE A 67 8.43 -0.64 2.85
N TYR A 68 7.73 0.18 2.09
CA TYR A 68 6.66 -0.29 1.22
C TYR A 68 7.18 -1.24 0.14
N TYR A 69 8.10 -0.80 -0.71
CA TYR A 69 8.60 -1.67 -1.77
C TYR A 69 9.48 -2.81 -1.23
N GLY A 70 10.11 -2.63 -0.08
CA GLY A 70 10.84 -3.70 0.61
C GLY A 70 9.93 -4.85 1.06
N ALA A 71 8.78 -4.54 1.62
CA ALA A 71 7.82 -5.54 2.06
C ALA A 71 7.26 -6.38 0.89
N MET A 72 7.06 -5.75 -0.27
CA MET A 72 6.59 -6.44 -1.47
C MET A 72 7.59 -7.51 -1.95
N TYR A 73 8.90 -7.23 -1.87
CA TYR A 73 9.93 -8.22 -2.19
C TYR A 73 10.03 -9.33 -1.14
N GLY A 74 10.05 -8.95 0.15
CA GLY A 74 10.23 -9.91 1.25
C GLY A 74 9.11 -10.94 1.31
N GLY A 75 7.88 -10.55 1.01
CA GLY A 75 6.69 -11.40 1.04
C GLY A 75 6.75 -12.63 0.15
N SER A 76 7.40 -12.50 -1.00
CA SER A 76 7.59 -13.60 -1.95
C SER A 76 8.44 -14.75 -1.38
N THR A 77 9.46 -14.42 -0.58
CA THR A 77 10.33 -15.42 0.03
C THR A 77 9.55 -16.37 0.93
N THR A 78 8.67 -15.84 1.76
CA THR A 78 7.85 -16.64 2.69
C THR A 78 6.79 -17.43 1.92
N SER A 79 6.17 -16.81 0.92
CA SER A 79 5.18 -17.45 0.05
C SER A 79 5.75 -18.70 -0.65
N ILE A 80 6.97 -18.60 -1.16
CA ILE A 80 7.64 -19.68 -1.87
C ILE A 80 8.11 -20.78 -0.91
N LEU A 81 8.72 -20.43 0.23
CA LEU A 81 9.39 -21.39 1.11
C LEU A 81 8.48 -22.03 2.15
N VAL A 82 7.43 -21.34 2.59
CA VAL A 82 6.62 -21.73 3.76
C VAL A 82 5.13 -21.86 3.43
N ASN A 83 4.71 -21.47 2.22
CA ASN A 83 3.30 -21.41 1.79
C ASN A 83 2.44 -20.47 2.68
N ILE A 84 3.06 -19.45 3.22
CA ILE A 84 2.39 -18.41 4.00
C ILE A 84 2.72 -17.09 3.32
N PRO A 85 1.73 -16.32 2.87
CA PRO A 85 2.00 -15.03 2.25
C PRO A 85 2.61 -14.07 3.27
N GLY A 86 3.73 -13.46 2.95
CA GLY A 86 4.35 -12.45 3.80
C GLY A 86 3.56 -11.14 3.79
N GLU A 87 2.93 -10.85 2.65
CA GLU A 87 1.99 -9.76 2.46
C GLU A 87 0.85 -10.18 1.51
N ALA A 88 -0.21 -9.36 1.42
CA ALA A 88 -1.45 -9.77 0.77
C ALA A 88 -1.33 -10.00 -0.75
N ALA A 89 -0.42 -9.33 -1.45
CA ALA A 89 -0.23 -9.50 -2.88
C ALA A 89 0.53 -10.79 -3.22
N SER A 90 1.37 -11.29 -2.29
CA SER A 90 2.14 -12.52 -2.47
C SER A 90 1.35 -13.82 -2.23
N VAL A 91 0.04 -13.72 -1.88
CA VAL A 91 -0.85 -14.88 -1.79
C VAL A 91 -0.83 -15.72 -3.08
N ILE A 92 -0.82 -15.05 -4.23
CA ILE A 92 -0.79 -15.73 -5.54
C ILE A 92 0.52 -16.50 -5.74
N THR A 93 1.61 -15.98 -5.24
CA THR A 93 2.93 -16.62 -5.33
C THR A 93 2.99 -17.93 -4.55
N CYS A 94 2.15 -18.11 -3.50
CA CYS A 94 2.03 -19.39 -2.81
C CYS A 94 1.57 -20.52 -3.74
N ILE A 95 0.73 -20.24 -4.73
CA ILE A 95 0.08 -21.25 -5.57
C ILE A 95 1.12 -22.06 -6.34
N ASP A 96 2.02 -21.40 -7.05
CA ASP A 96 3.03 -22.08 -7.87
C ASP A 96 4.41 -22.06 -7.23
N GLY A 97 4.75 -20.99 -6.46
CA GLY A 97 6.07 -20.84 -5.84
C GLY A 97 6.36 -21.95 -4.82
N TYR A 98 5.40 -22.23 -3.95
CA TYR A 98 5.53 -23.32 -2.98
C TYR A 98 5.60 -24.71 -3.64
N GLN A 99 4.86 -24.94 -4.72
CA GLN A 99 4.95 -26.19 -5.46
C GLN A 99 6.32 -26.36 -6.12
N MET A 100 6.92 -25.29 -6.66
CA MET A 100 8.30 -25.33 -7.14
C MET A 100 9.27 -25.64 -6.03
N ALA A 101 9.12 -25.05 -4.85
CA ALA A 101 9.97 -25.33 -3.69
C ALA A 101 9.88 -26.80 -3.27
N ARG A 102 8.68 -27.39 -3.23
CA ARG A 102 8.46 -28.82 -2.95
C ARG A 102 9.10 -29.74 -3.98
N GLN A 103 9.23 -29.28 -5.23
CA GLN A 103 9.91 -30.01 -6.31
C GLN A 103 11.43 -29.82 -6.30
N GLY A 104 12.00 -29.16 -5.27
CA GLY A 104 13.43 -28.87 -5.18
C GLY A 104 13.90 -27.69 -6.05
N LYS A 105 12.96 -26.92 -6.62
CA LYS A 105 13.20 -25.74 -7.47
C LYS A 105 13.01 -24.42 -6.74
N ALA A 106 13.26 -24.38 -5.43
CA ALA A 106 13.14 -23.16 -4.64
C ALA A 106 14.08 -22.05 -5.14
N GLY A 107 15.32 -22.40 -5.54
CA GLY A 107 16.28 -21.43 -6.08
C GLY A 107 15.75 -20.69 -7.32
N PRO A 108 15.38 -21.37 -8.40
CA PRO A 108 14.79 -20.73 -9.58
C PRO A 108 13.52 -19.94 -9.29
N ALA A 109 12.66 -20.39 -8.37
CA ALA A 109 11.46 -19.68 -7.97
C ALA A 109 11.78 -18.34 -7.29
N LEU A 110 12.71 -18.36 -6.32
CA LEU A 110 13.18 -17.14 -5.64
C LEU A 110 13.93 -16.20 -6.60
N GLY A 111 14.76 -16.76 -7.48
CA GLY A 111 15.50 -15.98 -8.46
C GLY A 111 14.60 -15.26 -9.44
N ILE A 112 13.61 -15.93 -10.02
CA ILE A 112 12.69 -15.30 -10.97
C ILE A 112 11.75 -14.29 -10.29
N SER A 113 11.35 -14.56 -9.05
CA SER A 113 10.60 -13.60 -8.25
C SER A 113 11.39 -12.32 -8.04
N ALA A 114 12.63 -12.40 -7.54
CA ALA A 114 13.46 -11.24 -7.27
C ALA A 114 13.80 -10.45 -8.55
N ILE A 115 14.15 -11.13 -9.64
CA ILE A 115 14.50 -10.46 -10.89
C ILE A 115 13.27 -9.88 -11.59
N GLY A 116 12.14 -10.60 -11.59
CA GLY A 116 10.88 -10.11 -12.10
C GLY A 116 10.42 -8.85 -11.37
N SER A 117 10.51 -8.86 -10.03
CA SER A 117 10.22 -7.72 -9.16
C SER A 117 11.14 -6.52 -9.46
N PHE A 118 12.44 -6.77 -9.65
CA PHE A 118 13.41 -5.73 -10.04
C PHE A 118 13.07 -5.09 -11.38
N ILE A 119 12.71 -5.90 -12.39
CA ILE A 119 12.35 -5.41 -13.72
C ILE A 119 11.03 -4.62 -13.66
N GLY A 120 10.01 -5.15 -12.99
CA GLY A 120 8.72 -4.48 -12.81
C GLY A 120 8.83 -3.18 -12.03
N GLY A 121 9.61 -3.18 -10.94
CA GLY A 121 9.93 -1.99 -10.17
C GLY A 121 10.64 -0.93 -11.01
N THR A 122 11.71 -1.30 -11.73
CA THR A 122 12.44 -0.38 -12.60
C THR A 122 11.56 0.19 -13.71
N PHE A 123 10.76 -0.68 -14.37
CA PHE A 123 9.80 -0.24 -15.38
C PHE A 123 8.83 0.79 -14.83
N SER A 124 8.27 0.52 -13.65
CA SER A 124 7.28 1.42 -13.04
C SER A 124 7.87 2.77 -12.64
N ILE A 125 9.13 2.82 -12.20
CA ILE A 125 9.80 4.08 -11.87
C ILE A 125 10.04 4.91 -13.14
N ILE A 126 10.47 4.27 -14.24
CA ILE A 126 10.62 4.94 -15.54
C ILE A 126 9.27 5.48 -16.00
N ALA A 127 8.23 4.65 -15.98
CA ALA A 127 6.89 5.05 -16.37
C ALA A 127 6.33 6.19 -15.48
N LEU A 128 6.58 6.13 -14.16
CA LEU A 128 6.24 7.18 -13.20
C LEU A 128 6.89 8.52 -13.60
N MET A 129 8.20 8.54 -13.88
CA MET A 129 8.92 9.76 -14.26
C MET A 129 8.30 10.46 -15.48
N PHE A 130 7.91 9.68 -16.49
CA PHE A 130 7.32 10.23 -17.71
C PHE A 130 5.85 10.62 -17.54
N LEU A 131 5.09 9.89 -16.72
CA LEU A 131 3.65 10.10 -16.58
C LEU A 131 3.28 11.16 -15.54
N VAL A 132 4.06 11.29 -14.47
CA VAL A 132 3.72 12.17 -13.34
C VAL A 132 3.72 13.65 -13.74
N ILE A 133 4.65 14.09 -14.61
CA ILE A 133 4.74 15.49 -15.04
C ILE A 133 3.54 15.92 -15.89
N PRO A 134 3.15 15.20 -16.98
CA PRO A 134 1.92 15.51 -17.70
C PRO A 134 0.68 15.50 -16.83
N LEU A 135 0.58 14.52 -15.94
CA LEU A 135 -0.56 14.41 -15.03
C LEU A 135 -0.63 15.60 -14.06
N ALA A 136 0.50 16.01 -13.48
CA ALA A 136 0.57 17.18 -12.62
C ALA A 136 0.19 18.47 -13.37
N LYS A 137 0.61 18.64 -14.62
CA LYS A 137 0.20 19.80 -15.47
C LYS A 137 -1.32 19.84 -15.68
N VAL A 138 -1.96 18.69 -15.83
CA VAL A 138 -3.43 18.61 -15.91
C VAL A 138 -4.05 18.90 -14.55
N ALA A 139 -3.47 18.36 -13.48
CA ALA A 139 -3.97 18.50 -12.11
C ALA A 139 -3.92 19.95 -11.59
N VAL A 140 -2.99 20.78 -12.04
CA VAL A 140 -2.97 22.23 -11.74
C VAL A 140 -4.27 22.95 -12.17
N LYS A 141 -4.97 22.40 -13.17
CA LYS A 141 -6.27 22.96 -13.63
C LYS A 141 -7.44 22.52 -12.77
N PHE A 142 -7.22 21.58 -11.85
CA PHE A 142 -8.26 21.09 -10.95
C PHE A 142 -8.50 22.10 -9.83
N GLY A 143 -9.77 22.31 -9.53
CA GLY A 143 -10.20 23.09 -8.39
C GLY A 143 -10.86 22.21 -7.33
N PRO A 144 -11.44 22.81 -6.30
CA PRO A 144 -12.13 22.09 -5.23
C PRO A 144 -13.16 21.04 -5.70
N PRO A 145 -13.99 21.29 -6.76
CA PRO A 145 -14.95 20.29 -7.22
C PRO A 145 -14.31 19.02 -7.77
N GLU A 146 -13.20 19.14 -8.50
CA GLU A 146 -12.47 18.00 -9.02
C GLU A 146 -11.82 17.20 -7.89
N TYR A 147 -11.19 17.87 -6.93
CA TYR A 147 -10.60 17.22 -5.77
C TYR A 147 -11.64 16.47 -4.94
N PHE A 148 -12.80 17.09 -4.70
CA PHE A 148 -13.91 16.42 -4.00
C PHE A 148 -14.32 15.13 -4.70
N THR A 149 -14.58 15.19 -6.01
CA THR A 149 -15.06 14.03 -6.76
C THR A 149 -14.00 12.93 -6.92
N LEU A 150 -12.72 13.31 -7.02
CA LEU A 150 -11.61 12.35 -7.04
C LEU A 150 -11.42 11.65 -5.69
N MET A 151 -11.59 12.36 -4.57
CA MET A 151 -11.55 11.74 -3.23
C MET A 151 -12.75 10.80 -3.03
N CYS A 152 -13.95 11.19 -3.49
CA CYS A 152 -15.11 10.29 -3.53
C CYS A 152 -14.81 9.04 -4.35
N LEU A 153 -14.17 9.18 -5.51
CA LEU A 153 -13.76 8.06 -6.34
C LEU A 153 -12.76 7.16 -5.61
N GLY A 154 -11.77 7.73 -4.94
CA GLY A 154 -10.79 6.99 -4.14
C GLY A 154 -11.44 6.13 -3.06
N ILE A 155 -12.29 6.74 -2.22
CA ILE A 155 -13.02 6.04 -1.16
C ILE A 155 -13.96 4.97 -1.74
N THR A 156 -14.71 5.30 -2.79
CA THR A 156 -15.63 4.36 -3.45
C THR A 156 -14.89 3.16 -4.02
N THR A 157 -13.74 3.39 -4.65
CA THR A 157 -12.95 2.30 -5.26
C THR A 157 -12.33 1.38 -4.22
N VAL A 158 -11.75 1.93 -3.15
CA VAL A 158 -11.20 1.11 -2.05
C VAL A 158 -12.30 0.31 -1.37
N THR A 159 -13.47 0.92 -1.16
CA THR A 159 -14.65 0.24 -0.61
C THR A 159 -15.15 -0.88 -1.53
N TYR A 160 -15.18 -0.64 -2.84
CA TYR A 160 -15.59 -1.62 -3.84
C TYR A 160 -14.65 -2.83 -3.93
N LEU A 161 -13.34 -2.60 -3.81
CA LEU A 161 -12.30 -3.62 -3.91
C LEU A 161 -11.94 -4.27 -2.56
N ALA A 162 -12.57 -3.82 -1.46
CA ALA A 162 -12.39 -4.42 -0.15
C ALA A 162 -12.78 -5.90 -0.15
N ARG A 163 -12.05 -6.69 0.60
CA ARG A 163 -12.30 -8.13 0.72
C ARG A 163 -13.59 -8.38 1.52
N GLY A 164 -14.35 -9.36 1.12
CA GLY A 164 -15.54 -9.80 1.86
C GLY A 164 -16.82 -9.04 1.51
N SER A 165 -17.47 -8.42 2.51
CA SER A 165 -18.78 -7.78 2.33
C SER A 165 -18.63 -6.29 2.03
N LEU A 166 -19.21 -5.85 0.89
CA LEU A 166 -19.27 -4.43 0.54
C LEU A 166 -19.93 -3.58 1.64
N ILE A 167 -20.97 -4.10 2.28
CA ILE A 167 -21.68 -3.38 3.35
C ILE A 167 -20.73 -3.11 4.51
N LYS A 168 -19.90 -4.10 4.89
CA LYS A 168 -18.87 -3.92 5.93
C LYS A 168 -17.85 -2.86 5.52
N ALA A 169 -17.39 -2.86 4.28
CA ALA A 169 -16.46 -1.86 3.77
C ALA A 169 -17.05 -0.44 3.76
N VAL A 170 -18.32 -0.30 3.36
CA VAL A 170 -19.05 0.99 3.43
C VAL A 170 -19.17 1.48 4.88
N ILE A 171 -19.54 0.59 5.81
CA ILE A 171 -19.60 0.92 7.25
C ILE A 171 -18.24 1.44 7.74
N MET A 172 -17.15 0.74 7.37
CA MET A 172 -15.79 1.14 7.77
C MET A 172 -15.39 2.50 7.18
N ALA A 173 -15.75 2.78 5.92
CA ALA A 173 -15.52 4.08 5.31
C ALA A 173 -16.32 5.20 6.01
N ILE A 174 -17.59 4.95 6.35
CA ILE A 174 -18.41 5.92 7.08
C ILE A 174 -17.81 6.20 8.47
N ILE A 175 -17.41 5.15 9.20
CA ILE A 175 -16.75 5.32 10.50
C ILE A 175 -15.46 6.15 10.33
N GLY A 176 -14.66 5.87 9.31
CA GLY A 176 -13.45 6.64 9.02
C GLY A 176 -13.73 8.12 8.77
N LEU A 177 -14.76 8.43 7.96
CA LEU A 177 -15.18 9.82 7.72
C LEU A 177 -15.61 10.52 9.01
N ILE A 178 -16.39 9.85 9.86
CA ILE A 178 -16.84 10.41 11.16
C ILE A 178 -15.65 10.68 12.08
N LEU A 179 -14.73 9.72 12.20
CA LEU A 179 -13.51 9.88 13.00
C LEU A 179 -12.63 11.02 12.49
N GLY A 180 -12.54 11.22 11.16
CA GLY A 180 -11.81 12.34 10.57
C GLY A 180 -12.48 13.71 10.81
N CYS A 181 -13.74 13.73 11.23
CA CYS A 181 -14.45 14.96 11.59
C CYS A 181 -14.35 15.32 13.08
N VAL A 182 -13.70 14.49 13.90
CA VAL A 182 -13.47 14.77 15.33
C VAL A 182 -12.49 15.94 15.48
N GLY A 183 -12.76 16.86 16.39
CA GLY A 183 -11.88 18.00 16.69
C GLY A 183 -12.41 19.33 16.22
N THR A 184 -11.53 20.28 16.05
CA THR A 184 -11.88 21.65 15.65
C THR A 184 -12.17 21.75 14.17
N ASP A 185 -13.35 22.23 13.82
CA ASP A 185 -13.69 22.56 12.42
C ASP A 185 -12.84 23.72 11.89
N MET A 186 -12.02 23.47 10.90
CA MET A 186 -11.09 24.44 10.31
C MET A 186 -11.80 25.68 9.70
N ILE A 187 -13.07 25.58 9.32
CA ILE A 187 -13.81 26.68 8.69
C ILE A 187 -14.62 27.50 9.71
N SER A 188 -15.30 26.82 10.63
CA SER A 188 -16.17 27.49 11.61
C SER A 188 -15.52 27.71 12.99
N GLY A 189 -14.38 27.06 13.27
CA GLY A 189 -13.70 27.08 14.56
C GLY A 189 -14.47 26.39 15.68
N LYS A 190 -15.54 25.65 15.37
CA LYS A 190 -16.35 24.94 16.37
C LYS A 190 -15.79 23.55 16.65
N PHE A 191 -15.85 23.12 17.90
CA PHE A 191 -15.52 21.76 18.29
C PHE A 191 -16.60 20.77 17.83
N ARG A 192 -16.19 19.61 17.37
CA ARG A 192 -17.05 18.50 16.94
C ARG A 192 -16.64 17.21 17.61
N PHE A 193 -17.59 16.49 18.16
CA PHE A 193 -17.40 15.16 18.76
C PHE A 193 -16.28 15.10 19.82
N GLU A 194 -16.09 16.21 20.58
CA GLU A 194 -15.10 16.26 21.67
C GLU A 194 -15.57 15.56 22.95
N PHE A 195 -16.88 15.38 23.12
CA PHE A 195 -17.51 14.70 24.27
C PHE A 195 -17.01 15.19 25.64
N GLY A 196 -16.54 16.42 25.76
CA GLY A 196 -15.96 17.00 26.98
C GLY A 196 -14.54 16.54 27.27
N ILE A 197 -13.85 15.95 26.30
CA ILE A 197 -12.44 15.51 26.39
C ILE A 197 -11.59 16.56 25.67
N PRO A 198 -10.83 17.41 26.40
CA PRO A 198 -10.08 18.52 25.78
C PRO A 198 -9.06 18.08 24.73
N GLU A 199 -8.47 16.89 24.91
CA GLU A 199 -7.50 16.32 23.99
C GLU A 199 -8.10 16.02 22.60
N LEU A 200 -9.43 15.77 22.52
CA LEU A 200 -10.13 15.59 21.25
C LEU A 200 -10.38 16.89 20.50
N ALA A 201 -10.14 18.07 21.10
CA ALA A 201 -10.25 19.34 20.39
C ALA A 201 -9.23 19.46 19.24
N ASP A 202 -8.05 18.82 19.39
CA ASP A 202 -7.03 18.71 18.34
C ASP A 202 -7.36 17.64 17.29
N GLY A 203 -8.42 16.83 17.52
CA GLY A 203 -8.80 15.68 16.71
C GLY A 203 -8.10 14.39 17.16
N ILE A 204 -8.36 13.31 16.40
CA ILE A 204 -7.67 12.05 16.58
C ILE A 204 -6.41 12.07 15.71
N ASP A 205 -5.24 11.82 16.33
CA ASP A 205 -4.01 11.75 15.56
C ASP A 205 -3.95 10.47 14.71
N LEU A 206 -3.43 10.62 13.48
CA LEU A 206 -3.27 9.50 12.54
C LEU A 206 -2.35 8.42 13.08
N VAL A 207 -1.27 8.81 13.77
CA VAL A 207 -0.23 7.87 14.22
C VAL A 207 -0.78 6.86 15.21
N PRO A 208 -1.37 7.25 16.36
CA PRO A 208 -1.93 6.31 17.31
C PRO A 208 -3.11 5.50 16.74
N LEU A 209 -3.95 6.10 15.89
CA LEU A 209 -5.03 5.40 15.20
C LEU A 209 -4.47 4.26 14.31
N ALA A 210 -3.53 4.58 13.43
CA ALA A 210 -2.96 3.60 12.51
C ALA A 210 -2.13 2.52 13.23
N MET A 211 -1.33 2.92 14.24
CA MET A 211 -0.58 1.98 15.07
C MET A 211 -1.51 1.02 15.84
N GLY A 212 -2.63 1.52 16.34
CA GLY A 212 -3.66 0.69 16.97
C GLY A 212 -4.27 -0.28 15.97
N LEU A 213 -4.91 0.24 14.92
CA LEU A 213 -5.65 -0.57 13.94
C LEU A 213 -4.79 -1.62 13.24
N PHE A 214 -3.53 -1.33 12.92
CA PHE A 214 -2.68 -2.23 12.14
C PHE A 214 -1.53 -2.85 12.94
N GLY A 215 -0.98 -2.14 13.94
CA GLY A 215 0.10 -2.65 14.76
C GLY A 215 -0.40 -3.56 15.90
N ILE A 216 -1.14 -2.98 16.84
CA ILE A 216 -1.61 -3.71 18.02
C ILE A 216 -2.62 -4.81 17.65
N SER A 217 -3.57 -4.53 16.74
CA SER A 217 -4.56 -5.51 16.31
C SER A 217 -3.92 -6.75 15.68
N GLU A 218 -2.87 -6.56 14.89
CA GLU A 218 -2.10 -7.64 14.26
C GLU A 218 -1.37 -8.48 15.30
N VAL A 219 -0.75 -7.83 16.29
CA VAL A 219 -0.10 -8.53 17.41
C VAL A 219 -1.10 -9.40 18.16
N LEU A 220 -2.27 -8.84 18.52
CA LEU A 220 -3.33 -9.58 19.23
C LEU A 220 -3.84 -10.78 18.42
N THR A 221 -4.05 -10.60 17.11
CA THR A 221 -4.50 -11.65 16.19
C THR A 221 -3.49 -12.80 16.12
N ASN A 222 -2.20 -12.48 16.01
CA ASN A 222 -1.15 -13.50 15.89
C ASN A 222 -0.83 -14.21 17.21
N VAL A 223 -1.06 -13.56 18.35
CA VAL A 223 -0.94 -14.20 19.67
C VAL A 223 -2.05 -15.22 19.89
N GLU A 224 -3.27 -14.91 19.45
CA GLU A 224 -4.41 -15.85 19.57
C GLU A 224 -4.24 -17.09 18.66
N LYS A 225 -3.72 -16.90 17.45
CA LYS A 225 -3.56 -17.98 16.48
C LYS A 225 -2.10 -18.09 16.04
N PRO A 226 -1.24 -18.69 16.89
CA PRO A 226 0.17 -18.83 16.51
C PRO A 226 0.30 -19.73 15.27
N PHE A 227 0.90 -19.20 14.22
CA PHE A 227 1.20 -19.98 13.02
C PHE A 227 2.21 -21.10 13.33
N LYS A 228 1.81 -22.35 13.13
CA LYS A 228 2.75 -23.47 13.10
C LYS A 228 3.53 -23.39 11.78
N ARG A 229 4.75 -22.89 11.84
CA ARG A 229 5.64 -22.77 10.69
C ARG A 229 6.33 -24.10 10.42
N VAL A 230 5.99 -24.75 9.34
CA VAL A 230 6.79 -25.84 8.80
C VAL A 230 7.71 -25.24 7.74
N VAL A 231 8.92 -24.85 8.12
CA VAL A 231 9.93 -24.39 7.17
C VAL A 231 10.48 -25.62 6.45
N TYR A 232 10.21 -25.74 5.15
CA TYR A 232 10.85 -26.76 4.33
C TYR A 232 12.34 -26.43 4.23
N GLU A 233 13.19 -27.29 4.77
CA GLU A 233 14.64 -27.19 4.62
C GLU A 233 15.04 -27.60 3.19
N THR A 234 14.77 -26.77 2.23
CA THR A 234 15.29 -26.93 0.88
C THR A 234 16.68 -26.33 0.80
N LYS A 235 17.63 -27.15 0.37
CA LYS A 235 18.96 -26.64 -0.04
C LYS A 235 18.72 -25.69 -1.21
N ILE A 236 18.81 -24.36 -0.97
CA ILE A 236 18.66 -23.34 -2.02
C ILE A 236 19.88 -23.45 -2.92
N LYS A 237 19.71 -24.15 -4.03
CA LYS A 237 20.70 -24.28 -5.09
C LYS A 237 20.19 -23.57 -6.34
N ASN A 238 21.11 -23.10 -7.18
CA ASN A 238 20.79 -22.52 -8.49
C ASN A 238 19.77 -21.36 -8.42
N LEU A 239 20.10 -20.30 -7.66
CA LEU A 239 19.26 -19.09 -7.54
C LEU A 239 18.96 -18.44 -8.89
N LEU A 240 19.91 -18.50 -9.83
CA LEU A 240 19.70 -17.90 -11.15
C LEU A 240 18.84 -18.83 -12.02
N PRO A 241 17.78 -18.32 -12.63
CA PRO A 241 16.97 -19.05 -13.60
C PRO A 241 17.82 -19.51 -14.80
N ASN A 242 17.54 -20.71 -15.31
CA ASN A 242 18.19 -21.21 -16.51
C ASN A 242 17.59 -20.59 -17.79
N LEU A 243 18.15 -20.88 -18.96
CA LEU A 243 17.69 -20.32 -20.24
C LEU A 243 16.23 -20.67 -20.57
N ASP A 244 15.75 -21.84 -20.17
CA ASP A 244 14.35 -22.25 -20.39
C ASP A 244 13.43 -21.47 -19.46
N ASP A 245 13.80 -21.32 -18.19
CA ASP A 245 13.10 -20.50 -17.23
C ASP A 245 12.94 -19.05 -17.73
N TRP A 246 14.01 -18.48 -18.31
CA TRP A 246 14.00 -17.14 -18.89
C TRP A 246 13.07 -17.03 -20.09
N LYS A 247 13.14 -17.98 -21.04
CA LYS A 247 12.26 -17.98 -22.21
C LYS A 247 10.78 -18.03 -21.81
N ARG A 248 10.46 -18.78 -20.77
CA ARG A 248 9.10 -18.91 -20.25
C ARG A 248 8.64 -17.68 -19.46
N SER A 249 9.55 -17.00 -18.78
CA SER A 249 9.25 -15.90 -17.87
C SER A 249 9.28 -14.52 -18.54
N ALA A 250 10.01 -14.33 -19.64
CA ALA A 250 10.18 -13.02 -20.28
C ALA A 250 8.84 -12.37 -20.70
N GLY A 251 7.96 -13.12 -21.34
CA GLY A 251 6.62 -12.64 -21.69
C GLY A 251 5.78 -12.24 -20.49
N PRO A 252 5.63 -13.12 -19.48
CA PRO A 252 5.00 -12.79 -18.19
C PRO A 252 5.55 -11.55 -17.52
N ILE A 253 6.87 -11.39 -17.47
CA ILE A 253 7.51 -10.20 -16.88
C ILE A 253 7.10 -8.92 -17.63
N ILE A 254 7.17 -8.92 -18.96
CA ILE A 254 6.77 -7.74 -19.75
C ILE A 254 5.29 -7.41 -19.50
N ARG A 255 4.39 -8.38 -19.62
CA ARG A 255 2.95 -8.16 -19.40
C ARG A 255 2.66 -7.75 -17.96
N GLY A 256 3.30 -8.39 -16.99
CA GLY A 256 3.20 -8.06 -15.58
C GLY A 256 3.62 -6.62 -15.28
N SER A 257 4.70 -6.14 -15.90
CA SER A 257 5.16 -4.74 -15.75
C SER A 257 4.08 -3.75 -16.18
N PHE A 258 3.49 -3.93 -17.37
CA PHE A 258 2.43 -3.02 -17.87
C PHE A 258 1.14 -3.14 -17.05
N LEU A 259 0.65 -4.36 -16.83
CA LEU A 259 -0.58 -4.60 -16.08
C LEU A 259 -0.46 -4.07 -14.64
N GLY A 260 0.67 -4.37 -13.99
CA GLY A 260 0.93 -3.92 -12.63
C GLY A 260 0.94 -2.41 -12.53
N PHE A 261 1.70 -1.73 -13.37
CA PHE A 261 1.79 -0.28 -13.37
C PHE A 261 0.42 0.38 -13.57
N LEU A 262 -0.34 -0.05 -14.58
CA LEU A 262 -1.66 0.51 -14.86
C LEU A 262 -2.65 0.28 -13.73
N LEU A 263 -2.69 -0.93 -13.18
CA LEU A 263 -3.57 -1.25 -12.06
C LEU A 263 -3.13 -0.57 -10.76
N GLY A 264 -1.84 -0.30 -10.59
CA GLY A 264 -1.29 0.44 -9.45
C GLY A 264 -1.72 1.90 -9.40
N ILE A 265 -1.91 2.53 -10.57
CA ILE A 265 -2.40 3.92 -10.68
C ILE A 265 -3.87 4.00 -10.23
N LEU A 266 -4.65 2.94 -10.49
CA LEU A 266 -6.08 2.95 -10.19
C LEU A 266 -6.33 2.89 -8.69
N PRO A 267 -7.19 3.77 -8.15
CA PRO A 267 -7.60 3.68 -6.76
C PRO A 267 -8.14 2.30 -6.42
N GLY A 268 -7.69 1.70 -5.32
CA GLY A 268 -8.06 0.36 -4.89
C GLY A 268 -7.43 -0.80 -5.66
N GLY A 269 -6.85 -0.56 -6.85
CA GLY A 269 -6.20 -1.60 -7.66
C GLY A 269 -5.02 -2.23 -6.92
N GLY A 270 -4.01 -1.44 -6.70
CA GLY A 270 -2.83 -1.82 -5.91
C GLY A 270 -2.16 -3.13 -6.30
N ALA A 271 -1.20 -3.52 -5.50
CA ALA A 271 -0.37 -4.70 -5.72
C ALA A 271 -1.17 -6.02 -5.69
N ILE A 272 -2.19 -6.10 -4.82
CA ILE A 272 -2.99 -7.33 -4.67
C ILE A 272 -3.73 -7.65 -5.96
N LEU A 273 -4.55 -6.71 -6.44
CA LEU A 273 -5.32 -6.91 -7.67
C LEU A 273 -4.40 -7.20 -8.86
N SER A 274 -3.28 -6.48 -8.93
CA SER A 274 -2.30 -6.64 -10.01
C SER A 274 -1.72 -8.05 -10.09
N SER A 275 -1.38 -8.65 -8.95
CA SER A 275 -0.88 -10.03 -8.87
C SER A 275 -1.94 -11.03 -9.34
N PHE A 276 -3.20 -10.88 -8.87
CA PHE A 276 -4.30 -11.79 -9.24
C PHE A 276 -4.65 -11.69 -10.73
N VAL A 277 -4.74 -10.47 -11.26
CA VAL A 277 -5.02 -10.23 -12.69
C VAL A 277 -3.89 -10.79 -13.54
N SER A 278 -2.63 -10.52 -13.18
CA SER A 278 -1.47 -11.03 -13.90
C SER A 278 -1.47 -12.57 -13.94
N TYR A 279 -1.70 -13.24 -12.80
CA TYR A 279 -1.80 -14.70 -12.76
C TYR A 279 -2.89 -15.24 -13.68
N SER A 280 -4.07 -14.62 -13.65
CA SER A 280 -5.21 -15.03 -14.46
C SER A 280 -4.92 -14.85 -15.94
N VAL A 281 -4.28 -13.75 -16.33
CA VAL A 281 -3.87 -13.47 -17.70
C VAL A 281 -2.82 -14.48 -18.17
N GLU A 282 -1.78 -14.73 -17.35
CA GLU A 282 -0.74 -15.70 -17.71
C GLU A 282 -1.29 -17.11 -17.87
N LYS A 283 -2.15 -17.55 -16.96
CA LYS A 283 -2.81 -18.87 -17.07
C LYS A 283 -3.66 -18.98 -18.34
N ARG A 284 -4.37 -17.89 -18.71
CA ARG A 284 -5.24 -17.88 -19.91
C ARG A 284 -4.45 -17.85 -21.22
N LEU A 285 -3.29 -17.18 -21.23
CA LEU A 285 -2.43 -17.06 -22.41
C LEU A 285 -1.45 -18.22 -22.55
N SER A 286 -1.28 -19.02 -21.49
CA SER A 286 -0.35 -20.15 -21.51
C SER A 286 -0.80 -21.25 -22.47
N ARG A 287 0.19 -21.85 -23.15
CA ARG A 287 -0.01 -23.09 -23.91
C ARG A 287 -0.21 -24.33 -23.02
N HIS A 288 0.11 -24.20 -21.73
CA HIS A 288 0.08 -25.27 -20.72
C HIS A 288 -0.64 -24.80 -19.44
N PRO A 289 -1.94 -24.39 -19.51
CA PRO A 289 -2.67 -23.88 -18.36
C PRO A 289 -2.81 -24.90 -17.22
N GLU A 290 -2.67 -26.20 -17.53
CA GLU A 290 -2.71 -27.31 -16.56
C GLU A 290 -1.51 -27.37 -15.61
N ARG A 291 -0.43 -26.65 -15.90
CA ARG A 291 0.76 -26.52 -15.05
C ARG A 291 0.57 -25.50 -13.93
N PHE A 292 -0.32 -24.53 -14.12
CA PHE A 292 -0.63 -23.54 -13.09
C PHE A 292 -1.30 -24.19 -11.88
N GLY A 293 -0.78 -23.85 -10.69
CA GLY A 293 -1.12 -24.51 -9.43
C GLY A 293 -0.27 -25.77 -9.15
N LYS A 294 0.67 -26.13 -10.06
CA LYS A 294 1.56 -27.28 -9.93
C LYS A 294 3.05 -26.92 -10.07
N GLY A 295 3.37 -25.63 -9.99
CA GLY A 295 4.75 -25.13 -10.08
C GLY A 295 5.10 -24.55 -11.45
N ALA A 296 4.21 -23.77 -12.04
CA ALA A 296 4.46 -23.00 -13.24
C ALA A 296 5.29 -21.74 -12.90
N ILE A 297 6.49 -21.61 -13.50
CA ILE A 297 7.36 -20.45 -13.25
C ILE A 297 6.72 -19.15 -13.75
N GLU A 298 5.90 -19.21 -14.79
CA GLU A 298 5.10 -18.10 -15.32
C GLU A 298 4.11 -17.57 -14.29
N GLY A 299 3.57 -18.47 -13.44
CA GLY A 299 2.66 -18.15 -12.33
C GLY A 299 3.34 -17.45 -11.15
N ILE A 300 4.68 -17.35 -11.17
CA ILE A 300 5.48 -16.52 -10.25
C ILE A 300 5.93 -15.26 -10.96
N ALA A 301 6.55 -15.40 -12.13
CA ALA A 301 7.20 -14.31 -12.85
C ALA A 301 6.25 -13.14 -13.15
N GLY A 302 5.06 -13.41 -13.70
CA GLY A 302 4.06 -12.40 -14.01
C GLY A 302 3.53 -11.69 -12.76
N PRO A 303 2.94 -12.39 -11.79
CA PRO A 303 2.39 -11.80 -10.59
C PRO A 303 3.37 -11.00 -9.75
N GLU A 304 4.59 -11.52 -9.55
CA GLU A 304 5.62 -10.80 -8.77
C GLU A 304 6.10 -9.53 -9.46
N THR A 305 6.24 -9.58 -10.78
CA THR A 305 6.53 -8.38 -11.57
C THR A 305 5.40 -7.36 -11.48
N ALA A 306 4.15 -7.82 -11.58
CA ALA A 306 2.97 -6.96 -11.51
C ALA A 306 2.78 -6.34 -10.12
N ASN A 307 3.05 -7.08 -9.06
CA ASN A 307 3.05 -6.61 -7.69
C ASN A 307 3.98 -5.38 -7.53
N ASN A 308 5.23 -5.54 -7.91
CA ASN A 308 6.24 -4.49 -7.75
C ASN A 308 6.03 -3.31 -8.73
N ALA A 309 5.55 -3.58 -9.94
CA ALA A 309 5.16 -2.52 -10.87
C ALA A 309 3.96 -1.71 -10.36
N ALA A 310 2.99 -2.35 -9.70
CA ALA A 310 1.85 -1.66 -9.09
C ALA A 310 2.27 -0.79 -7.90
N THR A 311 3.27 -1.22 -7.15
CA THR A 311 3.84 -0.42 -6.05
C THR A 311 4.34 0.92 -6.56
N GLY A 312 5.13 0.93 -7.64
CA GLY A 312 5.59 2.17 -8.28
C GLY A 312 4.46 2.96 -8.93
N GLY A 313 3.48 2.27 -9.56
CA GLY A 313 2.29 2.90 -10.14
C GLY A 313 1.48 3.71 -9.13
N GLY A 314 1.40 3.25 -7.88
CA GLY A 314 0.68 3.94 -6.80
C GLY A 314 1.27 5.30 -6.42
N PHE A 315 2.55 5.55 -6.68
CA PHE A 315 3.13 6.87 -6.46
C PHE A 315 2.65 7.92 -7.46
N VAL A 316 2.14 7.52 -8.65
CA VAL A 316 1.63 8.47 -9.66
C VAL A 316 0.50 9.33 -9.11
N PRO A 317 -0.64 8.77 -8.67
CA PRO A 317 -1.73 9.58 -8.13
C PRO A 317 -1.37 10.27 -6.81
N LEU A 318 -0.55 9.65 -5.96
CA LEU A 318 -0.12 10.26 -4.72
C LEU A 318 0.70 11.54 -4.97
N LEU A 319 1.73 11.47 -5.80
CA LEU A 319 2.64 12.58 -6.01
C LEU A 319 2.06 13.65 -6.95
N ALA A 320 1.25 13.25 -7.97
CA ALA A 320 0.70 14.20 -8.93
C ALA A 320 -0.62 14.83 -8.48
N LEU A 321 -1.46 14.09 -7.76
CA LEU A 321 -2.81 14.52 -7.38
C LEU A 321 -2.99 14.68 -5.86
N GLY A 322 -2.08 14.14 -5.04
CA GLY A 322 -2.26 14.07 -3.59
C GLY A 322 -3.31 13.05 -3.16
N ILE A 323 -3.61 12.06 -4.00
CA ILE A 323 -4.65 11.06 -3.73
C ILE A 323 -4.00 9.68 -3.59
N PRO A 324 -4.10 9.05 -2.41
CA PRO A 324 -3.52 7.73 -2.20
C PRO A 324 -4.41 6.65 -2.84
N PRO A 325 -3.87 5.78 -3.70
CA PRO A 325 -4.65 4.72 -4.34
C PRO A 325 -4.92 3.51 -3.44
N ASN A 326 -4.23 3.39 -2.33
CA ASN A 326 -4.38 2.27 -1.38
C ASN A 326 -4.00 2.68 0.05
N ALA A 327 -4.26 1.81 1.03
CA ALA A 327 -4.03 2.10 2.44
C ALA A 327 -2.55 2.35 2.80
N VAL A 328 -1.60 1.70 2.14
CA VAL A 328 -0.16 1.95 2.37
C VAL A 328 0.21 3.37 1.94
N MET A 329 -0.27 3.78 0.75
CA MET A 329 -0.08 5.14 0.24
C MET A 329 -0.84 6.18 1.08
N ALA A 330 -1.93 5.78 1.76
CA ALA A 330 -2.64 6.67 2.68
C ALA A 330 -1.77 7.01 3.91
N ILE A 331 -1.03 6.04 4.46
CA ILE A 331 -0.06 6.33 5.53
C ILE A 331 1.06 7.24 5.03
N LEU A 332 1.55 7.02 3.81
CA LEU A 332 2.57 7.88 3.22
C LEU A 332 2.05 9.30 2.98
N LEU A 333 0.79 9.45 2.55
CA LEU A 333 0.11 10.74 2.49
C LEU A 333 0.06 11.40 3.86
N GLY A 334 -0.37 10.65 4.87
CA GLY A 334 -0.40 11.14 6.25
C GLY A 334 0.97 11.60 6.74
N ALA A 335 2.02 10.83 6.44
CA ALA A 335 3.39 11.21 6.74
C ALA A 335 3.80 12.53 6.09
N LEU A 336 3.49 12.72 4.80
CA LEU A 336 3.74 13.98 4.10
C LEU A 336 3.02 15.15 4.77
N LEU A 337 1.71 14.98 5.09
CA LEU A 337 0.91 16.02 5.72
C LEU A 337 1.42 16.40 7.13
N ILE A 338 1.82 15.42 7.94
CA ILE A 338 2.40 15.63 9.27
C ILE A 338 3.72 16.41 9.18
N HIS A 339 4.51 16.15 8.14
CA HIS A 339 5.74 16.93 7.86
C HIS A 339 5.47 18.30 7.21
N GLY A 340 4.20 18.73 7.11
CA GLY A 340 3.81 20.01 6.49
C GLY A 340 3.99 20.03 4.97
N VAL A 341 4.05 18.87 4.33
CA VAL A 341 4.23 18.72 2.89
C VAL A 341 2.90 18.33 2.25
N ALA A 342 2.30 19.22 1.48
CA ALA A 342 1.10 18.92 0.71
C ALA A 342 1.47 18.20 -0.59
N PRO A 343 1.15 16.89 -0.75
CA PRO A 343 1.35 16.21 -2.02
C PRO A 343 0.34 16.72 -3.06
N GLY A 344 0.72 16.59 -4.32
CA GLY A 344 -0.11 17.07 -5.42
C GLY A 344 0.69 17.84 -6.47
N PRO A 345 0.03 18.55 -7.39
CA PRO A 345 0.67 19.12 -8.57
C PRO A 345 1.72 20.20 -8.26
N MET A 346 1.60 20.87 -7.11
CA MET A 346 2.57 21.90 -6.69
C MET A 346 3.82 21.31 -6.05
N LEU A 347 3.78 20.05 -5.59
CA LEU A 347 4.90 19.40 -4.91
C LEU A 347 6.20 19.43 -5.74
N ILE A 348 6.08 19.29 -7.06
CA ILE A 348 7.23 19.33 -7.98
C ILE A 348 7.96 20.69 -7.92
N GLN A 349 7.22 21.78 -7.69
CA GLN A 349 7.77 23.14 -7.66
C GLN A 349 8.21 23.57 -6.26
N GLU A 350 7.39 23.27 -5.26
CA GLU A 350 7.60 23.71 -3.89
C GLU A 350 8.63 22.85 -3.15
N ARG A 351 8.63 21.54 -3.37
CA ARG A 351 9.51 20.58 -2.72
C ARG A 351 10.12 19.55 -3.70
N PRO A 352 10.91 20.02 -4.68
CA PRO A 352 11.55 19.14 -5.66
C PRO A 352 12.51 18.13 -5.02
N ASP A 353 13.08 18.44 -3.84
CA ASP A 353 13.89 17.56 -3.03
C ASP A 353 13.13 16.29 -2.62
N ILE A 354 11.89 16.43 -2.16
CA ILE A 354 11.03 15.30 -1.78
C ILE A 354 10.57 14.56 -3.03
N PHE A 355 10.04 15.29 -4.01
CA PHE A 355 9.46 14.68 -5.22
C PHE A 355 10.50 13.81 -5.96
N TRP A 356 11.62 14.40 -6.34
CA TRP A 356 12.65 13.70 -7.11
C TRP A 356 13.53 12.82 -6.23
N GLY A 357 13.70 13.16 -4.95
CA GLY A 357 14.41 12.34 -3.97
C GLY A 357 13.70 11.00 -3.74
N VAL A 358 12.38 11.00 -3.63
CA VAL A 358 11.58 9.75 -3.51
C VAL A 358 11.71 8.91 -4.78
N ILE A 359 11.55 9.50 -5.97
CA ILE A 359 11.68 8.77 -7.25
C ILE A 359 13.10 8.17 -7.38
N ALA A 360 14.13 8.94 -7.08
CA ALA A 360 15.51 8.45 -7.12
C ALA A 360 15.77 7.36 -6.06
N SER A 361 15.15 7.49 -4.87
CA SER A 361 15.27 6.47 -3.82
C SER A 361 14.67 5.13 -4.22
N MET A 362 13.65 5.14 -5.08
CA MET A 362 13.07 3.91 -5.62
C MET A 362 14.06 3.16 -6.53
N TYR A 363 14.87 3.86 -7.34
CA TYR A 363 15.94 3.23 -8.12
C TYR A 363 17.00 2.62 -7.22
N VAL A 364 17.50 3.42 -6.27
CA VAL A 364 18.55 2.99 -5.33
C VAL A 364 18.03 1.82 -4.47
N GLY A 365 16.82 1.95 -3.93
CA GLY A 365 16.19 0.93 -3.12
C GLY A 365 15.89 -0.35 -3.90
N ASN A 366 15.49 -0.26 -5.18
CA ASN A 366 15.24 -1.44 -6.01
C ASN A 366 16.53 -2.24 -6.26
N VAL A 367 17.68 -1.56 -6.45
CA VAL A 367 19.00 -2.23 -6.51
C VAL A 367 19.35 -2.87 -5.17
N MET A 368 19.15 -2.14 -4.05
CA MET A 368 19.37 -2.70 -2.71
C MET A 368 18.52 -3.95 -2.47
N LEU A 369 17.25 -3.94 -2.91
CA LEU A 369 16.33 -5.09 -2.78
C LEU A 369 16.79 -6.30 -3.56
N LEU A 370 17.26 -6.11 -4.78
CA LEU A 370 17.84 -7.22 -5.57
C LEU A 370 19.02 -7.84 -4.84
N LEU A 371 19.92 -7.01 -4.29
CA LEU A 371 21.08 -7.44 -3.52
C LEU A 371 20.67 -8.17 -2.23
N LEU A 372 19.66 -7.66 -1.51
CA LEU A 372 19.19 -8.29 -0.28
C LEU A 372 18.47 -9.62 -0.54
N ASN A 373 17.70 -9.74 -1.60
CA ASN A 373 16.85 -10.91 -1.85
C ASN A 373 17.52 -12.02 -2.68
N LEU A 374 18.67 -11.81 -3.32
CA LEU A 374 19.42 -12.85 -4.00
C LEU A 374 20.60 -13.33 -3.17
N PRO A 375 21.70 -12.54 -2.96
CA PRO A 375 22.86 -13.05 -2.23
C PRO A 375 22.57 -13.31 -0.74
N PHE A 376 21.68 -12.53 -0.12
CA PHE A 376 21.38 -12.64 1.32
C PHE A 376 20.15 -13.52 1.63
N ILE A 377 19.62 -14.27 0.67
CA ILE A 377 18.46 -15.15 0.87
C ILE A 377 18.62 -16.09 2.06
N GLY A 378 19.84 -16.57 2.30
CA GLY A 378 20.16 -17.43 3.44
C GLY A 378 19.94 -16.78 4.81
N LEU A 379 20.07 -15.46 4.91
CA LEU A 379 19.76 -14.69 6.12
C LEU A 379 18.25 -14.73 6.39
N TRP A 380 17.46 -14.46 5.36
CA TRP A 380 15.99 -14.44 5.46
C TRP A 380 15.43 -15.80 5.84
N VAL A 381 15.97 -16.88 5.27
CA VAL A 381 15.58 -18.25 5.64
C VAL A 381 15.87 -18.57 7.10
N LYS A 382 17.01 -18.12 7.65
CA LYS A 382 17.30 -18.26 9.08
C LYS A 382 16.30 -17.48 9.95
N LEU A 383 15.94 -16.30 9.50
CA LEU A 383 15.00 -15.41 10.20
C LEU A 383 13.60 -16.00 10.28
N LEU A 384 13.15 -16.73 9.25
CA LEU A 384 11.88 -17.46 9.28
C LEU A 384 11.77 -18.47 10.44
N LYS A 385 12.90 -18.89 10.99
CA LYS A 385 12.95 -19.82 12.14
C LYS A 385 12.78 -19.12 13.51
N VAL A 386 12.80 -17.77 13.56
CA VAL A 386 12.64 -17.04 14.81
C VAL A 386 11.20 -17.20 15.32
N PRO A 387 11.02 -17.65 16.58
CA PRO A 387 9.70 -17.81 17.17
C PRO A 387 8.96 -16.47 17.29
N TYR A 388 7.66 -16.45 16.94
CA TYR A 388 6.85 -15.23 17.08
C TYR A 388 6.80 -14.70 18.51
N GLY A 389 6.93 -15.59 19.52
CA GLY A 389 6.98 -15.21 20.94
C GLY A 389 8.12 -14.25 21.30
N ILE A 390 9.20 -14.17 20.48
CA ILE A 390 10.28 -13.19 20.66
C ILE A 390 9.95 -11.88 19.92
N LEU A 391 9.31 -11.98 18.76
CA LEU A 391 9.03 -10.83 17.92
C LEU A 391 7.91 -9.95 18.49
N PHE A 392 6.84 -10.55 19.01
CA PHE A 392 5.67 -9.81 19.44
C PHE A 392 5.92 -8.84 20.61
N PRO A 393 6.68 -9.20 21.69
CA PRO A 393 6.99 -8.25 22.74
C PRO A 393 7.82 -7.05 22.26
N LEU A 394 8.75 -7.28 21.32
CA LEU A 394 9.55 -6.21 20.70
C LEU A 394 8.68 -5.27 19.88
N ILE A 395 7.78 -5.81 19.07
CA ILE A 395 6.83 -5.01 18.28
C ILE A 395 5.97 -4.16 19.20
N LEU A 396 5.39 -4.78 20.26
CA LEU A 396 4.56 -4.07 21.22
C LEU A 396 5.32 -2.95 21.92
N LEU A 397 6.56 -3.22 22.36
CA LEU A 397 7.43 -2.22 22.99
C LEU A 397 7.69 -1.03 22.06
N PHE A 398 8.12 -1.28 20.81
CA PHE A 398 8.37 -0.22 19.85
C PHE A 398 7.11 0.54 19.47
N THR A 399 5.96 -0.14 19.41
CA THR A 399 4.67 0.51 19.15
C THR A 399 4.29 1.46 20.29
N LEU A 400 4.45 1.05 21.55
CA LEU A 400 4.17 1.90 22.72
C LEU A 400 5.11 3.12 22.75
N ILE A 401 6.42 2.90 22.56
CA ILE A 401 7.40 3.98 22.53
C ILE A 401 7.08 4.93 21.36
N GLY A 402 6.78 4.41 20.17
CA GLY A 402 6.48 5.21 18.99
C GLY A 402 5.25 6.09 19.16
N ALA A 403 4.17 5.55 19.71
CA ALA A 403 2.95 6.33 19.96
C ALA A 403 3.18 7.46 20.98
N TYR A 404 3.95 7.19 22.03
CA TYR A 404 4.28 8.24 22.99
C TYR A 404 5.21 9.32 22.39
N CYS A 405 6.21 8.91 21.62
CA CYS A 405 7.17 9.83 20.99
C CYS A 405 6.54 10.71 19.91
N SER A 406 5.34 10.38 19.41
CA SER A 406 4.65 11.19 18.39
C SER A 406 4.36 12.60 18.88
N ASN A 407 3.68 12.74 20.02
CA ASN A 407 3.28 14.04 20.56
C ASN A 407 3.61 14.21 22.06
N GLY A 408 4.19 13.19 22.71
CA GLY A 408 4.45 13.19 24.15
C GLY A 408 3.18 13.12 25.01
N LYS A 409 2.02 12.75 24.44
CA LYS A 409 0.73 12.70 25.12
C LYS A 409 0.39 11.27 25.57
N ILE A 410 0.01 11.07 26.82
CA ILE A 410 -0.52 9.78 27.31
C ILE A 410 -1.85 9.43 26.61
N PHE A 411 -2.61 10.45 26.20
CA PHE A 411 -3.86 10.27 25.48
C PHE A 411 -3.64 9.49 24.16
N ASP A 412 -2.55 9.71 23.45
CA ASP A 412 -2.22 8.98 22.21
C ASP A 412 -2.00 7.49 22.46
N LEU A 413 -1.42 7.12 23.61
CA LEU A 413 -1.31 5.72 24.01
C LEU A 413 -2.68 5.08 24.24
N LEU A 414 -3.60 5.81 24.90
CA LEU A 414 -4.97 5.33 25.15
C LEU A 414 -5.72 5.16 23.82
N VAL A 415 -5.61 6.13 22.92
CA VAL A 415 -6.18 6.05 21.56
C VAL A 415 -5.64 4.84 20.82
N MET A 416 -4.33 4.62 20.84
CA MET A 416 -3.69 3.49 20.18
C MET A 416 -4.17 2.14 20.76
N ILE A 417 -4.23 1.99 22.08
CA ILE A 417 -4.70 0.77 22.74
C ILE A 417 -6.17 0.52 22.40
N PHE A 418 -7.02 1.57 22.48
CA PHE A 418 -8.43 1.49 22.12
C PHE A 418 -8.62 1.01 20.69
N PHE A 419 -7.97 1.66 19.71
CA PHE A 419 -8.08 1.24 18.32
C PHE A 419 -7.39 -0.10 18.03
N GLY A 420 -6.42 -0.50 18.84
CA GLY A 420 -5.85 -1.85 18.81
C GLY A 420 -6.85 -2.94 19.15
N ILE A 421 -7.61 -2.74 20.23
CA ILE A 421 -8.69 -3.65 20.64
C ILE A 421 -9.83 -3.62 19.60
N VAL A 422 -10.24 -2.44 19.17
CA VAL A 422 -11.26 -2.28 18.12
C VAL A 422 -10.85 -2.98 16.84
N GLY A 423 -9.63 -2.76 16.34
CA GLY A 423 -9.11 -3.42 15.14
C GLY A 423 -9.09 -4.95 15.26
N TYR A 424 -8.66 -5.47 16.42
CA TYR A 424 -8.72 -6.91 16.69
C TYR A 424 -10.15 -7.47 16.63
N ILE A 425 -11.12 -6.76 17.22
CA ILE A 425 -12.55 -7.15 17.15
C ILE A 425 -13.06 -7.08 15.73
N LEU A 426 -12.76 -6.01 15.00
CA LEU A 426 -13.15 -5.84 13.60
C LEU A 426 -12.65 -6.99 12.73
N ARG A 427 -11.42 -7.44 12.90
CA ARG A 427 -10.85 -8.61 12.19
C ARG A 427 -11.57 -9.90 12.52
N LYS A 428 -11.96 -10.11 13.78
CA LYS A 428 -12.76 -11.30 14.15
C LYS A 428 -14.10 -11.37 13.42
N PHE A 429 -14.68 -10.21 13.17
CA PHE A 429 -15.93 -10.10 12.40
C PHE A 429 -15.70 -9.88 10.89
N GLU A 430 -14.48 -10.09 10.40
CA GLU A 430 -14.11 -9.94 8.98
C GLU A 430 -14.43 -8.54 8.42
N TYR A 431 -14.21 -7.48 9.20
CA TYR A 431 -14.17 -6.10 8.72
C TYR A 431 -12.74 -5.73 8.33
N GLU A 432 -12.59 -5.08 7.20
CA GLU A 432 -11.29 -4.63 6.69
C GLU A 432 -11.03 -3.18 7.13
N GLU A 433 -9.89 -2.92 7.76
CA GLU A 433 -9.57 -1.62 8.33
C GLU A 433 -9.13 -0.59 7.28
N ALA A 434 -8.72 -1.03 6.07
CA ALA A 434 -8.19 -0.16 5.02
C ALA A 434 -9.18 0.94 4.55
N PRO A 435 -10.49 0.65 4.33
CA PRO A 435 -11.46 1.68 4.01
C PRO A 435 -11.62 2.73 5.11
N LEU A 436 -11.55 2.32 6.38
CA LEU A 436 -11.62 3.25 7.53
C LEU A 436 -10.43 4.21 7.51
N LEU A 437 -9.20 3.68 7.41
CA LEU A 437 -8.00 4.52 7.42
C LEU A 437 -7.99 5.51 6.27
N LEU A 438 -8.31 5.05 5.05
CA LEU A 438 -8.34 5.93 3.88
C LEU A 438 -9.39 7.03 4.04
N ALA A 439 -10.59 6.66 4.49
CA ALA A 439 -11.67 7.62 4.71
C ALA A 439 -11.35 8.60 5.84
N PHE A 440 -10.67 8.16 6.89
CA PHE A 440 -10.18 9.01 7.96
C PHE A 440 -9.21 10.09 7.45
N ILE A 441 -8.23 9.71 6.63
CA ILE A 441 -7.24 10.64 6.08
C ILE A 441 -7.85 11.58 5.04
N LEU A 442 -8.71 11.05 4.15
CA LEU A 442 -9.33 11.84 3.09
C LEU A 442 -10.55 12.65 3.58
N GLY A 443 -11.15 12.29 4.71
CA GLY A 443 -12.37 12.93 5.22
C GLY A 443 -12.27 14.45 5.38
N PRO A 444 -11.28 14.96 6.13
CA PRO A 444 -11.06 16.40 6.28
C PRO A 444 -10.82 17.13 4.95
N LEU A 445 -10.02 16.52 4.06
CA LEU A 445 -9.72 17.08 2.73
C LEU A 445 -10.97 17.09 1.83
N LEU A 446 -11.76 16.01 1.88
CA LEU A 446 -13.02 15.88 1.15
C LEU A 446 -14.03 16.91 1.62
N GLU A 447 -14.19 17.07 2.93
CA GLU A 447 -15.09 18.08 3.51
C GLU A 447 -14.66 19.50 3.10
N GLN A 448 -13.38 19.81 3.21
CA GLN A 448 -12.83 21.10 2.80
C GLN A 448 -13.11 21.39 1.32
N ALA A 449 -12.83 20.43 0.44
CA ALA A 449 -13.06 20.55 -1.00
C ALA A 449 -14.56 20.69 -1.32
N PHE A 450 -15.42 19.96 -0.63
CA PHE A 450 -16.89 20.10 -0.77
C PHE A 450 -17.36 21.51 -0.39
N ARG A 451 -16.98 21.98 0.80
CA ARG A 451 -17.40 23.30 1.29
C ARG A 451 -16.88 24.44 0.42
N GLN A 452 -15.62 24.37 -0.03
CA GLN A 452 -15.07 25.35 -0.97
C GLN A 452 -15.85 25.34 -2.29
N SER A 453 -16.21 24.16 -2.81
CA SER A 453 -17.04 24.03 -4.02
C SER A 453 -18.41 24.67 -3.84
N MET A 454 -19.04 24.47 -2.68
CA MET A 454 -20.33 25.06 -2.38
C MET A 454 -20.25 26.58 -2.25
N ILE A 455 -19.20 27.12 -1.65
CA ILE A 455 -18.95 28.57 -1.58
C ILE A 455 -18.77 29.14 -3.00
N MET A 456 -17.95 28.51 -3.84
CA MET A 456 -17.71 28.93 -5.23
C MET A 456 -18.97 28.94 -6.09
N SER A 457 -19.91 28.04 -5.81
CA SER A 457 -21.18 27.89 -6.59
C SER A 457 -22.38 28.56 -5.97
N ASN A 458 -22.20 29.36 -4.88
CA ASN A 458 -23.32 29.94 -4.10
C ASN A 458 -24.34 28.86 -3.68
N GLY A 459 -23.87 27.71 -3.20
CA GLY A 459 -24.71 26.61 -2.73
C GLY A 459 -25.29 25.71 -3.82
N ARG A 460 -24.85 25.82 -5.07
CA ARG A 460 -25.39 25.02 -6.18
C ARG A 460 -24.58 23.73 -6.40
N LEU A 461 -25.21 22.57 -6.21
CA LEU A 461 -24.60 21.27 -6.48
C LEU A 461 -24.28 21.03 -7.98
N SER A 462 -24.87 21.83 -8.89
CA SER A 462 -24.60 21.73 -10.33
C SER A 462 -23.11 21.90 -10.68
N ILE A 463 -22.31 22.53 -9.82
CA ILE A 463 -20.86 22.71 -10.03
C ILE A 463 -20.12 21.39 -10.28
N PHE A 464 -20.56 20.31 -9.64
CA PHE A 464 -19.94 18.99 -9.79
C PHE A 464 -20.28 18.32 -11.15
N PHE A 465 -21.37 18.74 -11.80
CA PHE A 465 -21.84 18.18 -13.07
C PHE A 465 -21.43 19.01 -14.28
N VAL A 466 -21.18 20.32 -14.10
CA VAL A 466 -20.78 21.22 -15.19
C VAL A 466 -19.30 21.08 -15.52
N ARG A 467 -18.47 20.71 -14.53
CA ARG A 467 -17.04 20.55 -14.73
C ARG A 467 -16.69 19.16 -15.30
N PRO A 468 -16.03 19.06 -16.48
CA PRO A 468 -15.86 17.76 -17.17
C PRO A 468 -15.12 16.70 -16.34
N ALA A 469 -14.02 17.07 -15.67
CA ALA A 469 -13.24 16.11 -14.88
C ALA A 469 -14.02 15.63 -13.64
N SER A 470 -14.75 16.54 -12.97
CA SER A 470 -15.63 16.20 -11.87
C SER A 470 -16.76 15.26 -12.30
N LEU A 471 -17.42 15.56 -13.44
CA LEU A 471 -18.47 14.71 -13.98
C LEU A 471 -17.96 13.29 -14.33
N VAL A 472 -16.81 13.21 -14.98
CA VAL A 472 -16.18 11.91 -15.31
C VAL A 472 -15.92 11.10 -14.03
N ALA A 473 -15.34 11.71 -12.99
CA ALA A 473 -15.10 11.02 -11.72
C ALA A 473 -16.42 10.53 -11.07
N LEU A 474 -17.48 11.36 -11.07
CA LEU A 474 -18.79 10.98 -10.56
C LEU A 474 -19.44 9.83 -11.35
N LEU A 475 -19.30 9.84 -12.68
CA LEU A 475 -19.81 8.73 -13.52
C LEU A 475 -19.07 7.42 -13.21
N PHE A 476 -17.76 7.47 -12.96
CA PHE A 476 -17.01 6.30 -12.51
C PHE A 476 -17.46 5.83 -11.12
N CYS A 477 -17.66 6.73 -10.15
CA CYS A 477 -18.24 6.38 -8.85
C CYS A 477 -19.58 5.68 -9.01
N LEU A 478 -20.48 6.24 -9.81
CA LEU A 478 -21.80 5.67 -10.07
C LEU A 478 -21.69 4.29 -10.70
N ALA A 479 -20.84 4.11 -11.70
CA ALA A 479 -20.60 2.83 -12.35
C ALA A 479 -20.11 1.75 -11.37
N LEU A 480 -19.20 2.09 -10.46
CA LEU A 480 -18.71 1.20 -9.41
C LEU A 480 -19.84 0.80 -8.44
N VAL A 481 -20.62 1.77 -7.98
CA VAL A 481 -21.75 1.52 -7.06
C VAL A 481 -22.80 0.65 -7.71
N VAL A 482 -23.19 0.92 -8.97
CA VAL A 482 -24.18 0.13 -9.71
C VAL A 482 -23.67 -1.29 -9.96
N SER A 483 -22.42 -1.45 -10.40
CA SER A 483 -21.83 -2.78 -10.63
C SER A 483 -21.78 -3.62 -9.36
N SER A 484 -21.49 -2.99 -8.24
CA SER A 484 -21.49 -3.62 -6.93
C SER A 484 -22.89 -4.05 -6.49
N GLY A 485 -23.88 -3.16 -6.64
CA GLY A 485 -25.28 -3.45 -6.35
C GLY A 485 -25.79 -4.67 -7.17
N MET A 486 -25.49 -4.71 -8.47
CA MET A 486 -25.86 -5.83 -9.33
C MET A 486 -25.23 -7.17 -8.86
N THR A 487 -23.98 -7.14 -8.42
CA THR A 487 -23.28 -8.34 -7.91
C THR A 487 -23.92 -8.85 -6.61
N VAL A 488 -24.29 -7.94 -5.69
CA VAL A 488 -24.99 -8.28 -4.45
C VAL A 488 -26.36 -8.86 -4.73
N PHE A 489 -27.13 -8.23 -5.61
CA PHE A 489 -28.45 -8.73 -6.04
C PHE A 489 -28.38 -10.10 -6.68
N ARG A 490 -27.41 -10.33 -7.56
CA ARG A 490 -27.21 -11.62 -8.22
C ARG A 490 -26.88 -12.73 -7.20
N LYS A 491 -25.98 -12.50 -6.27
CA LYS A 491 -25.64 -13.46 -5.20
C LYS A 491 -26.82 -13.73 -4.27
N ALA A 492 -27.62 -12.71 -3.94
CA ALA A 492 -28.84 -12.89 -3.15
C ALA A 492 -29.89 -13.75 -3.87
N ARG A 493 -30.05 -13.54 -5.18
CA ARG A 493 -30.98 -14.31 -6.02
C ARG A 493 -30.51 -15.77 -6.17
N GLU A 494 -29.20 -16.00 -6.34
CA GLU A 494 -28.63 -17.37 -6.41
C GLU A 494 -28.87 -18.12 -5.09
N LYS A 495 -28.64 -17.48 -3.92
CA LYS A 495 -28.91 -18.05 -2.60
C LYS A 495 -30.43 -18.38 -2.39
N LEU A 496 -31.31 -17.52 -2.85
CA LEU A 496 -32.76 -17.78 -2.76
C LEU A 496 -33.21 -18.91 -3.68
N ALA A 497 -32.55 -19.11 -4.82
CA ALA A 497 -32.82 -20.20 -5.74
C ALA A 497 -32.27 -21.56 -5.24
N GLU A 498 -31.29 -21.59 -4.34
CA GLU A 498 -30.80 -22.81 -3.71
C GLU A 498 -31.63 -23.25 -2.50
N ILE A 499 -32.50 -22.40 -1.97
CA ILE A 499 -33.39 -22.70 -0.83
C ILE A 499 -34.78 -23.20 -1.28
N ASN A 500 -35.14 -22.96 -2.53
CA ASN A 500 -36.36 -23.47 -3.17
C ASN A 500 -36.06 -24.67 -4.07
#